data_93e51db83ad5c50d0af29125462101fb
#
_entry.id   93e51db83ad5c50d0af29125462101fb
#
_cell.length_a   1.000
_cell.length_b   1.000
_cell.length_c   1.000
_cell.angle_alpha   90.00
_cell.angle_beta   90.00
_cell.angle_gamma   90.00
#
_symmetry.space_group_name_H-M   'P 1'
#
loop_
_entity.id
_entity.type
_entity.pdbx_description
1 polymer ?
#
loop_
_entity_poly.entity_id
_entity_poly.type
_entity_poly.pdbx_seq_one_letter_code
_entity_poly.pdbx_strand_id
1 'polypeptide(L)'
;MFDYLPDTNVFSQIFKGNLGVQTFVENLDSVICPTVYVECIQGSKSNQEKRRIKKYLATFGMLHFYPVISQRIMDLIDAYSNTDGLMLGDAQIAAVCLENDLTLLTYNVKDFLFIAGLKITAPPFPTI
;
A
#
# COMPACT_ATOMS: atom_id res chain seq x y z
N MET A 1 -8.40 -15.40 -2.67
CA MET A 1 -7.17 -15.15 -1.89
C MET A 1 -6.40 -14.01 -2.51
N PHE A 2 -5.85 -13.12 -1.68
CA PHE A 2 -5.08 -11.99 -2.16
C PHE A 2 -3.58 -12.28 -2.06
N ASP A 3 -2.82 -11.78 -3.04
CA ASP A 3 -1.36 -11.99 -3.09
C ASP A 3 -0.57 -10.70 -2.96
N TYR A 4 -1.18 -9.56 -3.32
CA TYR A 4 -0.48 -8.28 -3.39
C TYR A 4 -1.24 -7.16 -2.69
N LEU A 5 -0.49 -6.25 -2.09
CA LEU A 5 -1.02 -4.98 -1.59
C LEU A 5 -0.26 -3.85 -2.28
N PRO A 6 -0.89 -3.16 -3.25
CA PRO A 6 -0.25 -2.00 -3.87
C PRO A 6 -0.23 -0.82 -2.90
N ASP A 7 0.95 -0.18 -2.80
CA ASP A 7 1.14 1.02 -2.01
C ASP A 7 0.47 2.23 -2.66
N THR A 8 0.31 3.29 -1.90
CA THR A 8 -0.29 4.53 -2.37
C THR A 8 0.39 5.09 -3.61
N ASN A 9 1.73 5.03 -3.70
CA ASN A 9 2.45 5.54 -4.87
C ASN A 9 2.13 4.78 -6.15
N VAL A 10 1.71 3.53 -6.07
CA VAL A 10 1.26 2.75 -7.22
C VAL A 10 -0.11 3.27 -7.69
N PHE A 11 -1.03 3.47 -6.76
CA PHE A 11 -2.34 4.06 -7.08
C PHE A 11 -2.23 5.48 -7.63
N SER A 12 -1.29 6.27 -7.12
CA SER A 12 -1.02 7.62 -7.65
C SER A 12 -0.68 7.58 -9.14
N GLN A 13 0.09 6.59 -9.56
CA GLN A 13 0.40 6.40 -10.98
C GLN A 13 -0.84 6.04 -11.79
N ILE A 14 -1.70 5.20 -11.26
CA ILE A 14 -2.97 4.86 -11.91
C ILE A 14 -3.83 6.11 -12.08
N PHE A 15 -3.95 6.93 -11.04
CA PHE A 15 -4.77 8.15 -11.09
C PHE A 15 -4.17 9.22 -12.01
N LYS A 16 -2.88 9.18 -12.29
CA LYS A 16 -2.22 10.05 -13.29
C LYS A 16 -2.38 9.55 -14.72
N GLY A 17 -3.00 8.38 -14.92
CA GLY A 17 -3.22 7.82 -16.24
C GLY A 17 -2.16 6.84 -16.73
N ASN A 18 -1.37 6.27 -15.83
CA ASN A 18 -0.38 5.26 -16.18
C ASN A 18 -1.07 3.92 -16.46
N LEU A 19 -1.46 3.69 -17.70
CA LEU A 19 -2.24 2.52 -18.10
C LEU A 19 -1.49 1.20 -17.92
N GLY A 20 -0.18 1.19 -18.11
CA GLY A 20 0.63 0.00 -17.88
C GLY A 20 0.54 -0.47 -16.44
N VAL A 21 0.67 0.47 -15.50
CA VAL A 21 0.56 0.18 -14.06
C VAL A 21 -0.86 -0.27 -13.71
N GLN A 22 -1.88 0.41 -14.24
CA GLN A 22 -3.27 0.06 -13.97
C GLN A 22 -3.58 -1.38 -14.42
N THR A 23 -3.22 -1.73 -15.64
CA THR A 23 -3.44 -3.08 -16.18
C THR A 23 -2.69 -4.13 -15.36
N PHE A 24 -1.46 -3.82 -14.99
CA PHE A 24 -0.64 -4.72 -14.18
C PHE A 24 -1.31 -5.01 -12.84
N VAL A 25 -1.71 -3.97 -12.12
CA VAL A 25 -2.35 -4.11 -10.80
C VAL A 25 -3.68 -4.86 -10.90
N GLU A 26 -4.48 -4.55 -11.93
CA GLU A 26 -5.80 -5.18 -12.09
C GLU A 26 -5.72 -6.66 -12.46
N ASN A 27 -4.59 -7.10 -13.01
CA ASN A 27 -4.35 -8.51 -13.30
C ASN A 27 -3.75 -9.29 -12.13
N LEU A 28 -3.40 -8.60 -11.04
CA LEU A 28 -2.94 -9.23 -9.81
C LEU A 28 -4.13 -9.43 -8.86
N ASP A 29 -3.98 -10.40 -7.96
CA ASP A 29 -4.93 -10.55 -6.84
C ASP A 29 -4.58 -9.52 -5.78
N SER A 30 -5.04 -8.29 -5.97
CA SER A 30 -4.69 -7.14 -5.15
C SER A 30 -5.76 -6.83 -4.12
N VAL A 31 -5.33 -6.37 -2.96
CA VAL A 31 -6.19 -5.92 -1.86
C VAL A 31 -5.62 -4.60 -1.34
N ILE A 32 -6.45 -3.78 -0.71
CA ILE A 32 -6.00 -2.56 -0.04
C ILE A 32 -6.28 -2.62 1.45
N CYS A 33 -5.65 -1.73 2.20
CA CYS A 33 -5.91 -1.53 3.62
C CYS A 33 -6.34 -0.09 3.88
N PRO A 34 -6.86 0.21 5.08
CA PRO A 34 -7.34 1.57 5.39
C PRO A 34 -6.30 2.67 5.16
N THR A 35 -5.02 2.39 5.45
CA THR A 35 -3.95 3.39 5.25
C THR A 35 -3.86 3.83 3.80
N VAL A 36 -3.84 2.88 2.87
CA VAL A 36 -3.77 3.19 1.43
C VAL A 36 -5.01 3.98 1.00
N TYR A 37 -6.19 3.54 1.43
CA TYR A 37 -7.44 4.24 1.13
C TYR A 37 -7.37 5.69 1.59
N VAL A 38 -7.01 5.91 2.86
CA VAL A 38 -6.95 7.27 3.45
C VAL A 38 -5.92 8.13 2.72
N GLU A 39 -4.75 7.61 2.44
CA GLU A 39 -3.70 8.36 1.75
C GLU A 39 -4.13 8.76 0.33
N CYS A 40 -4.80 7.87 -0.38
CA CYS A 40 -5.33 8.19 -1.71
C CYS A 40 -6.37 9.31 -1.64
N ILE A 41 -7.28 9.24 -0.67
CA ILE A 41 -8.31 10.26 -0.47
C ILE A 41 -7.68 11.60 -0.09
N GLN A 42 -6.72 11.60 0.82
CA GLN A 42 -6.02 12.82 1.24
C GLN A 42 -5.24 13.46 0.09
N GLY A 43 -4.79 12.68 -0.87
CA GLY A 43 -4.10 13.17 -2.05
C GLY A 43 -5.02 13.79 -3.10
N SER A 44 -6.35 13.68 -2.96
CA SER A 44 -7.29 14.26 -3.92
C SER A 44 -7.30 15.78 -3.83
N LYS A 45 -7.43 16.44 -4.99
CA LYS A 45 -7.36 17.92 -5.08
C LYS A 45 -8.73 18.58 -5.23
N SER A 46 -9.78 17.78 -5.39
CA SER A 46 -11.15 18.30 -5.57
C SER A 46 -12.15 17.22 -5.13
N ASN A 47 -13.40 17.64 -4.89
CA ASN A 47 -14.46 16.67 -4.58
C ASN A 47 -14.76 15.75 -5.76
N GLN A 48 -14.62 16.24 -6.99
CA GLN A 48 -14.80 15.42 -8.17
C GLN A 48 -13.74 14.33 -8.27
N GLU A 49 -12.49 14.68 -8.05
CA GLU A 49 -11.38 13.72 -8.02
C GLU A 49 -11.55 12.71 -6.90
N LYS A 50 -11.94 13.18 -5.71
CA LYS A 50 -12.20 12.30 -4.56
C LYS A 50 -13.24 11.24 -4.90
N ARG A 51 -14.36 11.64 -5.54
CA ARG A 51 -15.41 10.68 -5.93
C ARG A 51 -14.89 9.64 -6.91
N ARG A 52 -14.06 10.06 -7.87
CA ARG A 52 -13.44 9.17 -8.85
C ARG A 52 -12.51 8.17 -8.18
N ILE A 53 -11.68 8.64 -7.25
CA ILE A 53 -10.76 7.80 -6.49
C ILE A 53 -11.54 6.77 -5.65
N LYS A 54 -12.55 7.22 -4.91
CA LYS A 54 -13.38 6.33 -4.09
C LYS A 54 -14.05 5.24 -4.92
N LYS A 55 -14.58 5.61 -6.07
CA LYS A 55 -15.23 4.65 -6.96
C LYS A 55 -14.24 3.59 -7.46
N TYR A 56 -13.04 4.01 -7.81
CA TYR A 56 -12.00 3.07 -8.25
C TYR A 56 -11.57 2.15 -7.11
N LEU A 57 -11.26 2.70 -5.95
CA LEU A 57 -10.80 1.92 -4.80
C LEU A 57 -11.87 0.92 -4.31
N ALA A 58 -13.15 1.23 -4.52
CA ALA A 58 -14.25 0.32 -4.17
C ALA A 58 -14.23 -0.99 -4.96
N THR A 59 -13.47 -1.06 -6.06
CA THR A 59 -13.32 -2.30 -6.84
C THR A 59 -12.34 -3.28 -6.22
N PHE A 60 -11.59 -2.87 -5.19
CA PHE A 60 -10.62 -3.72 -4.49
C PHE A 60 -11.21 -4.21 -3.18
N GLY A 61 -10.78 -5.41 -2.75
CA GLY A 61 -11.05 -5.87 -1.40
C GLY A 61 -10.34 -5.02 -0.36
N MET A 62 -10.87 -4.99 0.85
CA MET A 62 -10.31 -4.22 1.97
C MET A 62 -9.94 -5.16 3.10
N LEU A 63 -8.67 -5.13 3.52
CA LEU A 63 -8.22 -5.80 4.74
C LEU A 63 -8.15 -4.77 5.86
N HIS A 64 -9.10 -4.84 6.78
CA HIS A 64 -9.12 -3.96 7.94
C HIS A 64 -8.10 -4.39 8.99
N PHE A 65 -7.73 -3.45 9.85
CA PHE A 65 -6.88 -3.76 10.99
C PHE A 65 -7.67 -4.59 12.02
N TYR A 66 -7.00 -5.57 12.60
CA TYR A 66 -7.52 -6.37 13.70
C TYR A 66 -6.40 -6.52 14.76
N PRO A 67 -6.69 -7.02 15.97
CA PRO A 67 -5.74 -6.89 17.09
C PRO A 67 -4.31 -7.33 16.81
N VAL A 68 -4.10 -8.42 16.09
CA VAL A 68 -2.74 -8.88 15.79
C VAL A 68 -2.00 -7.90 14.87
N ILE A 69 -2.71 -7.23 13.96
CA ILE A 69 -2.11 -6.21 13.11
C ILE A 69 -1.73 -4.99 13.94
N SER A 70 -2.59 -4.54 14.85
CA SER A 70 -2.28 -3.43 15.75
C SER A 70 -1.02 -3.70 16.56
N GLN A 71 -0.87 -4.92 17.09
CA GLN A 71 0.34 -5.29 17.82
C GLN A 71 1.56 -5.28 16.90
N ARG A 72 1.42 -5.80 15.69
CA ARG A 72 2.53 -5.80 14.72
C ARG A 72 2.98 -4.38 14.38
N ILE A 73 2.05 -3.46 14.21
CA ILE A 73 2.38 -2.04 13.95
C ILE A 73 3.25 -1.48 15.06
N MET A 74 2.84 -1.69 16.32
CA MET A 74 3.60 -1.22 17.48
C MET A 74 4.99 -1.85 17.51
N ASP A 75 5.09 -3.16 17.24
CA ASP A 75 6.37 -3.88 17.25
C ASP A 75 7.30 -3.36 16.14
N LEU A 76 6.78 -3.08 14.94
CA LEU A 76 7.58 -2.56 13.83
C LEU A 76 8.13 -1.16 14.15
N ILE A 77 7.29 -0.27 14.68
CA ILE A 77 7.70 1.08 15.06
C ILE A 77 8.77 0.99 16.15
N ASP A 78 8.56 0.13 17.14
CA ASP A 78 9.51 -0.07 18.24
C ASP A 78 10.88 -0.53 17.72
N ALA A 79 10.89 -1.45 16.75
CA ALA A 79 12.12 -2.01 16.20
C ALA A 79 12.85 -1.06 15.23
N TYR A 80 12.14 -0.28 14.42
CA TYR A 80 12.73 0.38 13.24
C TYR A 80 12.61 1.90 13.19
N SER A 81 11.84 2.54 14.08
CA SER A 81 11.61 3.99 13.97
C SER A 81 12.90 4.80 14.17
N ASN A 82 13.71 4.45 15.17
CA ASN A 82 14.93 5.20 15.47
C ASN A 82 16.10 4.84 14.56
N THR A 83 16.21 3.59 14.17
CA THR A 83 17.35 3.12 13.37
C THR A 83 17.15 3.34 11.88
N ASP A 84 15.91 3.21 11.40
CA ASP A 84 15.59 3.22 9.98
C ASP A 84 14.55 4.26 9.58
N GLY A 85 14.04 5.02 10.55
CA GLY A 85 13.10 6.09 10.29
C GLY A 85 11.71 5.63 9.86
N LEU A 86 11.31 4.41 10.24
CA LEU A 86 10.00 3.88 9.88
C LEU A 86 8.88 4.75 10.44
N MET A 87 7.98 5.22 9.57
CA MET A 87 6.85 6.06 9.94
C MET A 87 5.57 5.22 10.06
N LEU A 88 4.57 5.78 10.73
CA LEU A 88 3.33 5.07 11.05
C LEU A 88 2.63 4.48 9.82
N GLY A 89 2.47 5.25 8.75
CA GLY A 89 1.78 4.77 7.54
C GLY A 89 2.44 3.55 6.93
N ASP A 90 3.77 3.59 6.79
CA ASP A 90 4.53 2.48 6.24
C ASP A 90 4.50 1.26 7.17
N ALA A 91 4.53 1.48 8.49
CA ALA A 91 4.41 0.40 9.46
C ALA A 91 3.03 -0.29 9.36
N GLN A 92 1.96 0.48 9.16
CA GLN A 92 0.61 -0.06 9.00
C GLN A 92 0.52 -0.94 7.74
N ILE A 93 1.03 -0.46 6.63
CA ILE A 93 1.04 -1.20 5.37
C ILE A 93 1.87 -2.48 5.50
N ALA A 94 3.07 -2.37 6.06
CA ALA A 94 3.95 -3.52 6.26
C ALA A 94 3.32 -4.57 7.18
N ALA A 95 2.66 -4.14 8.26
CA ALA A 95 2.01 -5.05 9.20
C ALA A 95 0.90 -5.86 8.54
N VAL A 96 0.07 -5.22 7.71
CA VAL A 96 -0.98 -5.92 6.95
C VAL A 96 -0.36 -6.96 6.03
N CYS A 97 0.71 -6.61 5.33
CA CYS A 97 1.40 -7.55 4.43
C CYS A 97 1.99 -8.73 5.19
N LEU A 98 2.67 -8.47 6.31
CA LEU A 98 3.31 -9.53 7.10
C LEU A 98 2.29 -10.50 7.67
N GLU A 99 1.18 -10.00 8.21
CA GLU A 99 0.17 -10.84 8.85
C GLU A 99 -0.72 -11.58 7.86
N ASN A 100 -0.76 -11.17 6.60
CA ASN A 100 -1.58 -11.80 5.57
C ASN A 100 -0.77 -12.45 4.45
N ASP A 101 0.55 -12.53 4.62
CA ASP A 101 1.47 -13.12 3.65
C ASP A 101 1.34 -12.50 2.25
N LEU A 102 1.25 -11.17 2.22
CA LEU A 102 1.13 -10.41 0.97
C LEU A 102 2.48 -9.88 0.53
N THR A 103 2.66 -9.76 -0.79
CA THR A 103 3.77 -9.00 -1.36
C THR A 103 3.38 -7.54 -1.46
N LEU A 104 4.19 -6.66 -0.90
CA LEU A 104 4.01 -5.22 -1.05
C LEU A 104 4.50 -4.79 -2.42
N LEU A 105 3.62 -4.15 -3.19
CA LEU A 105 3.95 -3.58 -4.49
C LEU A 105 4.17 -2.08 -4.31
N THR A 106 5.41 -1.60 -4.47
CA THR A 106 5.75 -0.20 -4.20
C THR A 106 6.90 0.28 -5.06
N TYR A 107 6.88 1.56 -5.44
CA TYR A 107 8.03 2.21 -6.07
C TYR A 107 9.11 2.59 -5.06
N ASN A 108 8.77 2.71 -3.78
CA ASN A 108 9.69 3.10 -2.72
C ASN A 108 10.25 1.88 -1.99
N VAL A 109 10.83 0.94 -2.73
CA VAL A 109 11.34 -0.32 -2.19
C VAL A 109 12.31 -0.10 -1.03
N LYS A 110 13.20 0.90 -1.13
CA LYS A 110 14.21 1.18 -0.10
C LYS A 110 13.61 1.58 1.25
N ASP A 111 12.37 2.11 1.26
CA ASP A 111 11.72 2.53 2.49
C ASP A 111 11.21 1.35 3.33
N PHE A 112 11.30 0.13 2.79
CA PHE A 112 10.80 -1.09 3.41
C PHE A 112 11.82 -2.23 3.51
N LEU A 113 12.99 -2.10 2.85
CA LEU A 113 13.96 -3.20 2.73
C LEU A 113 14.48 -3.72 4.05
N PHE A 114 14.52 -2.88 5.08
CA PHE A 114 15.05 -3.25 6.40
C PHE A 114 14.07 -4.11 7.22
N ILE A 115 12.81 -4.22 6.80
CA ILE A 115 11.79 -4.96 7.56
C ILE A 115 11.94 -6.45 7.29
N ALA A 116 12.29 -7.20 8.36
CA ALA A 116 12.49 -8.64 8.25
C ALA A 116 11.21 -9.37 7.81
N GLY A 117 11.34 -10.25 6.84
CA GLY A 117 10.25 -11.12 6.39
C GLY A 117 9.27 -10.47 5.42
N LEU A 118 9.39 -9.18 5.14
CA LEU A 118 8.49 -8.50 4.22
C LEU A 118 8.89 -8.79 2.77
N LYS A 119 7.94 -9.29 1.97
CA LYS A 119 8.11 -9.48 0.53
C LYS A 119 7.77 -8.20 -0.19
N ILE A 120 8.68 -7.69 -1.02
CA ILE A 120 8.55 -6.39 -1.68
C ILE A 120 8.91 -6.53 -3.15
N THR A 121 8.14 -5.88 -4.01
CA THR A 121 8.47 -5.78 -5.43
C THR A 121 8.01 -4.42 -5.98
N ALA A 122 8.70 -3.92 -7.00
CA ALA A 122 8.29 -2.71 -7.70
C ALA A 122 7.48 -3.08 -8.95
N PRO A 123 6.52 -2.22 -9.37
CA PRO A 123 5.88 -2.43 -10.67
C PRO A 123 6.93 -2.41 -11.79
N PRO A 124 6.79 -3.30 -12.82
CA PRO A 124 7.76 -3.35 -13.92
C PRO A 124 7.51 -2.28 -14.98
N PHE A 125 6.97 -1.13 -14.60
CA PHE A 125 6.66 -0.01 -15.49
C PHE A 125 7.23 1.27 -14.89
N PRO A 126 7.81 2.17 -15.71
CA PRO A 126 8.30 3.44 -15.20
C PRO A 126 7.13 4.32 -14.73
N THR A 127 7.43 5.25 -13.82
CA THR A 127 6.47 6.28 -13.41
C THR A 127 6.34 7.35 -14.49
N ILE A 128 5.20 8.01 -14.51
CA ILE A 128 4.95 9.12 -15.41
C ILE A 128 4.87 10.44 -14.66
#